data_68f7ef9a02a06aa70df8506d478f8847
#
_entry.id   68f7ef9a02a06aa70df8506d478f8847
#
_cell.length_a   1.000
_cell.length_b   1.000
_cell.length_c   1.000
_cell.angle_alpha   90.00
_cell.angle_beta   90.00
_cell.angle_gamma   90.00
#
_symmetry.space_group_name_H-M   'P 1'
#
loop_
_entity.id
_entity.type
_entity.pdbx_description
1 polymer ?
#
loop_
_entity_poly.entity_id
_entity_poly.type
_entity_poly.pdbx_seq_one_letter_code
_entity_poly.pdbx_strand_id
1 'polypeptide(L)'
;KAGPEVAKAVKGLAVDTTGSTPVAVDKTGAPLALTPGFEENPHAMFVLWKDHTGVEEAAQINEHATKFDINYLKYVGGIYSSEWFWAKLLRTLRADAAVAAATHSWVEHCDWIPFLLTGGTDAAQLKRGRCSAGHKALWAEEFGGLPPDEFFSSLDPLLKGFRSRLFTETYTSDEPAGNLSSEWAERLGLSTGVVVGIGAFDAHMGAVGGQIEPYHLSKVMGTSTCDILVAPTAEMNGKLIRGICGQVNGSVIPGMVGLEAGQSAFGDTYAWFKNLLAWPLNGLAASKLIDAKTAEALKEELSAKIIPELSRQAALLPIEEDSELAIDWLNGRRTPDADQTLTAAITGLGLGSDA
;
A
#
# COMPACT_ATOMS: atom_id res chain seq x y z
N LYS A 1 18.80 11.93 -20.62
CA LYS A 1 18.34 13.29 -21.01
C LYS A 1 19.09 14.40 -20.24
N ALA A 2 19.50 14.15 -19.01
CA ALA A 2 20.19 15.12 -18.14
C ALA A 2 21.69 15.31 -18.46
N GLY A 3 22.29 14.42 -19.24
CA GLY A 3 23.69 14.47 -19.66
C GLY A 3 24.68 13.85 -18.66
N PRO A 4 25.92 13.55 -19.13
CA PRO A 4 26.91 12.81 -18.35
C PRO A 4 27.41 13.56 -17.10
N GLU A 5 27.42 14.88 -17.11
CA GLU A 5 27.84 15.65 -15.93
C GLU A 5 26.86 15.54 -14.78
N VAL A 6 25.55 15.49 -15.05
CA VAL A 6 24.54 15.23 -14.02
C VAL A 6 24.67 13.81 -13.49
N ALA A 7 24.89 12.81 -14.36
CA ALA A 7 25.11 11.43 -13.95
C ALA A 7 26.29 11.28 -12.97
N LYS A 8 27.39 11.99 -13.19
CA LYS A 8 28.56 12.00 -12.27
C LYS A 8 28.23 12.65 -10.92
N ALA A 9 27.26 13.56 -10.88
CA ALA A 9 26.86 14.26 -9.65
C ALA A 9 25.90 13.44 -8.77
N VAL A 10 25.28 12.37 -9.29
CA VAL A 10 24.38 11.50 -8.51
C VAL A 10 25.17 10.80 -7.40
N LYS A 11 24.72 10.94 -6.15
CA LYS A 11 25.35 10.34 -4.98
C LYS A 11 24.51 9.27 -4.31
N GLY A 12 23.20 9.31 -4.51
CA GLY A 12 22.27 8.37 -3.90
C GLY A 12 21.06 8.12 -4.76
N LEU A 13 20.43 6.96 -4.57
CA LEU A 13 19.14 6.56 -5.11
C LEU A 13 18.26 6.14 -3.92
N ALA A 14 17.03 6.59 -3.91
CA ALA A 14 16.00 6.11 -3.01
C ALA A 14 14.86 5.51 -3.82
N VAL A 15 14.18 4.51 -3.26
CA VAL A 15 13.07 3.82 -3.91
C VAL A 15 11.90 3.82 -2.95
N ASP A 16 10.78 4.32 -3.41
CA ASP A 16 9.48 4.09 -2.81
C ASP A 16 8.60 3.27 -3.74
N THR A 17 7.68 2.52 -3.17
CA THR A 17 6.71 1.73 -3.93
C THR A 17 5.36 1.71 -3.25
N THR A 18 4.34 1.33 -4.00
CA THR A 18 3.04 1.03 -3.40
C THR A 18 3.18 -0.08 -2.34
N GLY A 19 2.37 -0.04 -1.30
CA GLY A 19 2.41 -1.01 -0.19
C GLY A 19 1.02 -1.39 0.32
N SER A 20 0.79 -2.67 0.63
CA SER A 20 1.69 -3.83 0.52
C SER A 20 1.65 -4.43 -0.88
N THR A 21 2.78 -4.54 -1.54
CA THR A 21 2.90 -5.12 -2.89
C THR A 21 3.98 -6.21 -2.87
N PRO A 22 3.74 -7.34 -2.22
CA PRO A 22 4.73 -8.39 -2.03
C PRO A 22 4.74 -9.42 -3.15
N VAL A 23 5.79 -10.24 -3.19
CA VAL A 23 5.99 -11.32 -4.17
C VAL A 23 6.67 -12.53 -3.55
N ALA A 24 6.35 -13.72 -4.09
CA ALA A 24 7.09 -14.94 -3.83
C ALA A 24 8.45 -14.92 -4.53
N VAL A 25 9.52 -15.20 -3.77
CA VAL A 25 10.88 -15.28 -4.31
C VAL A 25 11.51 -16.65 -4.04
N ASP A 26 12.46 -17.03 -4.89
CA ASP A 26 13.32 -18.18 -4.68
C ASP A 26 14.46 -17.89 -3.68
N LYS A 27 15.38 -18.84 -3.48
CA LYS A 27 16.53 -18.69 -2.57
C LYS A 27 17.50 -17.57 -2.98
N THR A 28 17.54 -17.22 -4.26
CA THR A 28 18.40 -16.13 -4.75
C THR A 28 17.77 -14.75 -4.54
N GLY A 29 16.49 -14.71 -4.17
CA GLY A 29 15.71 -13.47 -4.07
C GLY A 29 15.08 -13.06 -5.40
N ALA A 30 15.11 -13.90 -6.43
CA ALA A 30 14.42 -13.66 -7.67
C ALA A 30 12.91 -13.92 -7.51
N PRO A 31 12.01 -12.99 -7.94
CA PRO A 31 10.59 -13.26 -8.04
C PRO A 31 10.31 -14.50 -8.88
N LEU A 32 9.39 -15.35 -8.43
CA LEU A 32 9.13 -16.61 -9.14
C LEU A 32 8.69 -16.37 -10.59
N ALA A 33 7.94 -15.30 -10.88
CA ALA A 33 7.57 -14.95 -12.26
C ALA A 33 8.76 -14.67 -13.19
N LEU A 34 9.97 -14.47 -12.65
CA LEU A 34 11.21 -14.34 -13.43
C LEU A 34 12.00 -15.66 -13.51
N THR A 35 11.43 -16.76 -13.03
CA THR A 35 12.06 -18.09 -13.05
C THR A 35 11.36 -19.02 -14.04
N PRO A 36 12.09 -19.97 -14.67
CA PRO A 36 11.51 -20.86 -15.68
C PRO A 36 10.28 -21.62 -15.17
N GLY A 37 9.20 -21.56 -15.96
CA GLY A 37 7.94 -22.24 -15.69
C GLY A 37 6.91 -21.43 -14.88
N PHE A 38 7.24 -20.21 -14.46
CA PHE A 38 6.32 -19.34 -13.72
C PHE A 38 6.04 -17.99 -14.41
N GLU A 39 6.58 -17.75 -15.61
CA GLU A 39 6.56 -16.46 -16.30
C GLU A 39 5.15 -15.92 -16.53
N GLU A 40 4.19 -16.81 -16.82
CA GLU A 40 2.78 -16.45 -17.06
C GLU A 40 1.87 -16.77 -15.86
N ASN A 41 2.44 -17.20 -14.73
CA ASN A 41 1.66 -17.55 -13.55
C ASN A 41 1.33 -16.29 -12.71
N PRO A 42 0.05 -15.86 -12.62
CA PRO A 42 -0.32 -14.66 -11.87
C PRO A 42 0.00 -14.77 -10.37
N HIS A 43 0.02 -15.97 -9.78
CA HIS A 43 0.36 -16.19 -8.37
C HIS A 43 1.88 -16.10 -8.09
N ALA A 44 2.71 -16.09 -9.13
CA ALA A 44 4.14 -15.87 -9.04
C ALA A 44 4.56 -14.40 -9.20
N MET A 45 3.62 -13.53 -9.56
CA MET A 45 3.82 -12.09 -9.78
C MET A 45 3.63 -11.29 -8.50
N PHE A 46 4.03 -10.01 -8.51
CA PHE A 46 3.74 -9.08 -7.42
C PHE A 46 2.23 -8.93 -7.22
N VAL A 47 1.77 -9.14 -5.99
CA VAL A 47 0.36 -8.93 -5.63
C VAL A 47 0.14 -7.45 -5.36
N LEU A 48 -0.68 -6.78 -6.18
CA LEU A 48 -0.91 -5.34 -6.10
C LEU A 48 -1.42 -4.90 -4.72
N TRP A 49 -1.06 -3.69 -4.31
CA TRP A 49 -1.48 -3.08 -3.04
C TRP A 49 -2.99 -3.10 -2.82
N LYS A 50 -3.79 -2.86 -3.85
CA LYS A 50 -5.26 -2.84 -3.82
C LYS A 50 -5.95 -4.21 -3.97
N ASP A 51 -5.17 -5.30 -4.01
CA ASP A 51 -5.74 -6.65 -4.08
C ASP A 51 -6.38 -7.02 -2.74
N HIS A 52 -7.67 -7.34 -2.76
CA HIS A 52 -8.48 -7.71 -1.61
C HIS A 52 -8.87 -9.19 -1.60
N THR A 53 -8.29 -10.02 -2.44
CA THR A 53 -8.69 -11.43 -2.59
C THR A 53 -8.46 -12.26 -1.33
N GLY A 54 -7.59 -11.79 -0.41
CA GLY A 54 -7.27 -12.44 0.87
C GLY A 54 -8.24 -12.12 2.02
N VAL A 55 -9.53 -11.84 1.76
CA VAL A 55 -10.50 -11.47 2.82
C VAL A 55 -10.70 -12.61 3.82
N GLU A 56 -10.81 -13.85 3.36
CA GLU A 56 -10.97 -15.03 4.22
C GLU A 56 -9.72 -15.26 5.07
N GLU A 57 -8.54 -15.14 4.48
CA GLU A 57 -7.26 -15.27 5.18
C GLU A 57 -7.08 -14.18 6.25
N ALA A 58 -7.46 -12.94 5.95
CA ALA A 58 -7.44 -11.87 6.94
C ALA A 58 -8.39 -12.12 8.11
N ALA A 59 -9.60 -12.59 7.83
CA ALA A 59 -10.57 -12.96 8.87
C ALA A 59 -10.02 -14.08 9.79
N GLN A 60 -9.38 -15.09 9.19
CA GLN A 60 -8.75 -16.18 9.94
C GLN A 60 -7.56 -15.69 10.79
N ILE A 61 -6.73 -14.79 10.28
CA ILE A 61 -5.63 -14.16 11.04
C ILE A 61 -6.21 -13.40 12.25
N ASN A 62 -7.27 -12.64 12.06
CA ASN A 62 -7.92 -11.86 13.11
C ASN A 62 -8.50 -12.78 14.21
N GLU A 63 -9.23 -13.81 13.83
CA GLU A 63 -9.74 -14.81 14.78
C GLU A 63 -8.60 -15.53 15.49
N HIS A 64 -7.57 -15.95 14.75
CA HIS A 64 -6.44 -16.67 15.28
C HIS A 64 -5.65 -15.86 16.30
N ALA A 65 -5.45 -14.57 16.06
CA ALA A 65 -4.73 -13.68 16.98
C ALA A 65 -5.38 -13.60 18.37
N THR A 66 -6.69 -13.83 18.49
CA THR A 66 -7.40 -13.84 19.78
C THR A 66 -7.03 -15.03 20.67
N LYS A 67 -6.38 -16.06 20.13
CA LYS A 67 -5.99 -17.27 20.84
C LYS A 67 -4.66 -17.13 21.60
N PHE A 68 -4.00 -15.99 21.47
CA PHE A 68 -2.70 -15.70 22.08
C PHE A 68 -2.82 -14.64 23.16
N ASP A 69 -2.06 -14.78 24.25
CA ASP A 69 -2.00 -13.81 25.34
C ASP A 69 -1.39 -12.47 24.86
N ILE A 70 -0.47 -12.54 23.90
CA ILE A 70 0.13 -11.35 23.28
C ILE A 70 -0.73 -10.92 22.09
N ASN A 71 -1.21 -9.68 22.15
CA ASN A 71 -1.92 -9.09 21.01
C ASN A 71 -0.93 -8.65 19.92
N TYR A 72 -0.64 -9.54 18.96
CA TYR A 72 0.25 -9.27 17.84
C TYR A 72 -0.31 -8.26 16.83
N LEU A 73 -1.62 -7.96 16.88
CA LEU A 73 -2.26 -6.98 15.99
C LEU A 73 -2.29 -5.56 16.58
N LYS A 74 -1.80 -5.34 17.79
CA LYS A 74 -1.96 -4.06 18.50
C LYS A 74 -1.36 -2.87 17.76
N TYR A 75 -0.27 -3.08 17.02
CA TYR A 75 0.43 -2.02 16.26
C TYR A 75 -0.13 -1.81 14.84
N VAL A 76 -1.05 -2.66 14.41
CA VAL A 76 -1.82 -2.49 13.18
C VAL A 76 -3.29 -2.18 13.45
N GLY A 77 -3.56 -1.48 14.56
CA GLY A 77 -4.88 -1.01 14.94
C GLY A 77 -5.82 -2.06 15.53
N GLY A 78 -5.35 -3.31 15.70
CA GLY A 78 -6.11 -4.42 16.29
C GLY A 78 -6.85 -5.30 15.27
N ILE A 79 -6.83 -4.94 13.98
CA ILE A 79 -7.45 -5.73 12.91
C ILE A 79 -6.48 -5.82 11.72
N TYR A 80 -6.28 -7.05 11.23
CA TYR A 80 -5.45 -7.33 10.06
C TYR A 80 -6.27 -7.27 8.77
N SER A 81 -5.78 -6.56 7.77
CA SER A 81 -6.48 -6.35 6.50
C SER A 81 -6.08 -7.38 5.44
N SER A 82 -7.02 -7.67 4.52
CA SER A 82 -6.80 -8.48 3.33
C SER A 82 -5.75 -7.91 2.37
N GLU A 83 -5.53 -6.58 2.43
CA GLU A 83 -4.52 -5.90 1.61
C GLU A 83 -3.07 -6.15 2.05
N TRP A 84 -2.82 -6.83 3.20
CA TRP A 84 -1.52 -6.85 3.83
C TRP A 84 -0.78 -8.18 3.67
N PHE A 85 0.49 -8.13 3.99
CA PHE A 85 1.56 -9.11 3.77
C PHE A 85 1.15 -10.58 4.02
N TRP A 86 0.62 -10.91 5.21
CA TRP A 86 0.32 -12.29 5.60
C TRP A 86 -0.96 -12.84 4.97
N ALA A 87 -1.98 -11.99 4.80
CA ALA A 87 -3.21 -12.39 4.12
C ALA A 87 -2.93 -12.74 2.66
N LYS A 88 -2.15 -11.89 1.97
CA LYS A 88 -1.71 -12.13 0.59
C LYS A 88 -0.81 -13.35 0.46
N LEU A 89 0.14 -13.53 1.38
CA LEU A 89 0.99 -14.73 1.39
C LEU A 89 0.14 -15.99 1.49
N LEU A 90 -0.69 -16.10 2.52
CA LEU A 90 -1.50 -17.28 2.77
C LEU A 90 -2.45 -17.57 1.61
N ARG A 91 -3.09 -16.54 1.08
CA ARG A 91 -3.94 -16.64 -0.11
C ARG A 91 -3.17 -17.18 -1.32
N THR A 92 -1.97 -16.66 -1.58
CA THR A 92 -1.11 -17.10 -2.70
C THR A 92 -0.69 -18.56 -2.56
N LEU A 93 -0.23 -18.95 -1.38
CA LEU A 93 0.20 -20.33 -1.11
C LEU A 93 -0.95 -21.34 -1.23
N ARG A 94 -2.15 -20.97 -0.83
CA ARG A 94 -3.36 -21.81 -0.96
C ARG A 94 -3.86 -21.92 -2.39
N ALA A 95 -3.73 -20.82 -3.16
CA ALA A 95 -4.25 -20.76 -4.52
C ALA A 95 -3.43 -21.59 -5.51
N ASP A 96 -2.13 -21.75 -5.28
CA ASP A 96 -1.24 -22.44 -6.22
C ASP A 96 -0.18 -23.28 -5.48
N ALA A 97 -0.32 -24.60 -5.57
CA ALA A 97 0.58 -25.54 -4.91
C ALA A 97 2.00 -25.53 -5.50
N ALA A 98 2.17 -25.21 -6.81
CA ALA A 98 3.49 -25.11 -7.43
C ALA A 98 4.23 -23.87 -6.94
N VAL A 99 3.54 -22.73 -6.86
CA VAL A 99 4.08 -21.50 -6.26
C VAL A 99 4.41 -21.74 -4.80
N ALA A 100 3.54 -22.39 -4.04
CA ALA A 100 3.79 -22.70 -2.62
C ALA A 100 5.06 -23.55 -2.42
N ALA A 101 5.26 -24.56 -3.26
CA ALA A 101 6.43 -25.43 -3.20
C ALA A 101 7.74 -24.72 -3.61
N ALA A 102 7.67 -23.78 -4.56
CA ALA A 102 8.82 -23.03 -5.06
C ALA A 102 9.18 -21.81 -4.19
N THR A 103 8.23 -21.30 -3.40
CA THR A 103 8.42 -20.10 -2.57
C THR A 103 9.44 -20.35 -1.46
N HIS A 104 10.57 -19.65 -1.54
CA HIS A 104 11.55 -19.63 -0.47
C HIS A 104 11.25 -18.54 0.55
N SER A 105 10.95 -17.31 0.09
CA SER A 105 10.64 -16.16 0.94
C SER A 105 9.55 -15.30 0.31
N TRP A 106 9.03 -14.33 1.07
CA TRP A 106 8.00 -13.39 0.66
C TRP A 106 8.50 -11.97 0.89
N VAL A 107 8.51 -11.13 -0.15
CA VAL A 107 9.28 -9.88 -0.17
C VAL A 107 8.43 -8.74 -0.67
N GLU A 108 8.40 -7.62 0.06
CA GLU A 108 7.78 -6.38 -0.40
C GLU A 108 8.55 -5.76 -1.57
N HIS A 109 7.84 -5.13 -2.48
CA HIS A 109 8.42 -4.49 -3.65
C HIS A 109 9.46 -3.41 -3.28
N CYS A 110 9.17 -2.61 -2.26
CA CYS A 110 10.11 -1.60 -1.76
C CYS A 110 11.41 -2.19 -1.20
N ASP A 111 11.39 -3.42 -0.71
CA ASP A 111 12.58 -4.12 -0.22
C ASP A 111 13.32 -4.81 -1.37
N TRP A 112 12.58 -5.33 -2.35
CA TRP A 112 13.16 -6.07 -3.47
C TRP A 112 13.96 -5.18 -4.43
N ILE A 113 13.49 -3.98 -4.76
CA ILE A 113 14.20 -3.09 -5.70
C ILE A 113 15.58 -2.66 -5.19
N PRO A 114 15.75 -2.19 -3.92
CA PRO A 114 17.09 -1.94 -3.39
C PRO A 114 18.00 -3.17 -3.41
N PHE A 115 17.49 -4.35 -3.08
CA PHE A 115 18.22 -5.61 -3.16
C PHE A 115 18.70 -5.90 -4.58
N LEU A 116 17.84 -5.77 -5.58
CA LEU A 116 18.17 -5.91 -7.00
C LEU A 116 19.25 -4.91 -7.42
N LEU A 117 19.08 -3.62 -7.09
CA LEU A 117 20.00 -2.55 -7.47
C LEU A 117 21.40 -2.71 -6.86
N THR A 118 21.47 -3.30 -5.67
CA THR A 118 22.74 -3.58 -4.98
C THR A 118 23.39 -4.91 -5.40
N GLY A 119 22.77 -5.66 -6.33
CA GLY A 119 23.30 -6.92 -6.84
C GLY A 119 23.10 -8.10 -5.89
N GLY A 120 22.02 -8.09 -5.11
CA GLY A 120 21.67 -9.17 -4.19
C GLY A 120 21.40 -10.48 -4.92
N THR A 121 21.92 -11.59 -4.38
CA THR A 121 21.82 -12.95 -4.94
C THR A 121 21.47 -14.01 -3.89
N ASP A 122 21.12 -13.59 -2.68
CA ASP A 122 20.71 -14.47 -1.58
C ASP A 122 19.59 -13.81 -0.79
N ALA A 123 18.40 -14.39 -0.82
CA ALA A 123 17.22 -13.87 -0.14
C ALA A 123 17.43 -13.67 1.37
N ALA A 124 18.33 -14.43 2.00
CA ALA A 124 18.64 -14.28 3.42
C ALA A 124 19.38 -12.98 3.75
N GLN A 125 20.02 -12.35 2.77
CA GLN A 125 20.75 -11.09 2.93
C GLN A 125 19.91 -9.86 2.56
N LEU A 126 18.65 -10.07 2.17
CA LEU A 126 17.74 -9.00 1.76
C LEU A 126 17.38 -8.15 2.98
N LYS A 127 17.80 -6.90 2.99
CA LYS A 127 17.43 -5.93 4.03
C LYS A 127 15.95 -5.55 3.91
N ARG A 128 15.28 -5.49 5.03
CA ARG A 128 13.84 -5.16 5.10
C ARG A 128 13.64 -3.77 5.69
N GLY A 129 12.83 -2.98 5.02
CA GLY A 129 12.43 -1.68 5.51
C GLY A 129 11.52 -1.79 6.73
N ARG A 130 11.80 -0.99 7.76
CA ARG A 130 10.95 -0.92 8.96
C ARG A 130 9.54 -0.45 8.64
N CYS A 131 9.40 0.41 7.63
CA CYS A 131 8.12 0.89 7.14
C CYS A 131 7.21 -0.29 6.74
N SER A 132 7.64 -1.13 5.80
CA SER A 132 6.86 -2.27 5.32
C SER A 132 6.66 -3.34 6.40
N ALA A 133 7.72 -3.66 7.13
CA ALA A 133 7.72 -4.70 8.13
C ALA A 133 6.75 -4.41 9.29
N GLY A 134 6.77 -3.20 9.83
CA GLY A 134 5.94 -2.80 10.95
C GLY A 134 4.48 -2.58 10.56
N HIS A 135 4.24 -1.86 9.45
CA HIS A 135 2.87 -1.55 9.04
C HIS A 135 2.12 -2.75 8.44
N LYS A 136 2.79 -3.72 7.80
CA LYS A 136 2.10 -4.78 7.06
C LYS A 136 2.49 -6.20 7.47
N ALA A 137 3.69 -6.44 8.02
CA ALA A 137 4.16 -7.79 8.34
C ALA A 137 4.13 -8.15 9.84
N LEU A 138 3.52 -7.33 10.70
CA LEU A 138 3.41 -7.54 12.15
C LEU A 138 4.76 -7.52 12.90
N TRP A 139 5.78 -6.90 12.31
CA TRP A 139 7.06 -6.74 13.00
C TRP A 139 6.97 -5.64 14.06
N ALA A 140 7.47 -5.91 15.26
CA ALA A 140 7.62 -4.89 16.31
C ALA A 140 8.83 -5.19 17.20
N GLU A 141 9.48 -4.12 17.68
CA GLU A 141 10.62 -4.21 18.61
C GLU A 141 10.22 -4.95 19.89
N GLU A 142 9.03 -4.70 20.42
CA GLU A 142 8.49 -5.33 21.60
C GLU A 142 8.33 -6.85 21.46
N PHE A 143 8.07 -7.33 20.25
CA PHE A 143 7.95 -8.78 19.97
C PHE A 143 9.31 -9.43 19.71
N GLY A 144 10.39 -8.65 19.68
CA GLY A 144 11.70 -9.11 19.23
C GLY A 144 11.72 -9.46 17.73
N GLY A 145 10.89 -8.80 16.94
CA GLY A 145 10.73 -9.01 15.49
C GLY A 145 9.31 -9.40 15.08
N LEU A 146 9.20 -10.37 14.17
CA LEU A 146 7.91 -10.96 13.77
C LEU A 146 7.33 -11.84 14.90
N PRO A 147 5.99 -12.07 14.95
CA PRO A 147 5.39 -13.07 15.82
C PRO A 147 6.13 -14.41 15.74
N PRO A 148 6.09 -15.25 16.79
CA PRO A 148 6.80 -16.53 16.80
C PRO A 148 6.26 -17.51 15.75
N ASP A 149 7.07 -18.51 15.37
CA ASP A 149 6.66 -19.51 14.36
C ASP A 149 5.38 -20.25 14.76
N GLU A 150 5.12 -20.40 16.05
CA GLU A 150 3.89 -21.01 16.60
C GLU A 150 2.65 -20.24 16.15
N PHE A 151 2.70 -18.88 16.11
CA PHE A 151 1.58 -18.06 15.64
C PHE A 151 1.23 -18.40 14.19
N PHE A 152 2.21 -18.57 13.34
CA PHE A 152 2.01 -18.86 11.92
C PHE A 152 1.70 -20.33 11.64
N SER A 153 2.45 -21.24 12.24
CA SER A 153 2.30 -22.68 12.01
C SER A 153 1.00 -23.26 12.56
N SER A 154 0.42 -22.64 13.59
CA SER A 154 -0.89 -23.02 14.11
C SER A 154 -2.05 -22.35 13.38
N LEU A 155 -1.79 -21.27 12.63
CA LEU A 155 -2.77 -20.69 11.73
C LEU A 155 -2.99 -21.56 10.48
N ASP A 156 -1.87 -21.98 9.83
CA ASP A 156 -1.93 -22.82 8.63
C ASP A 156 -0.64 -23.63 8.46
N PRO A 157 -0.71 -24.94 8.14
CA PRO A 157 0.47 -25.78 7.90
C PRO A 157 1.42 -25.26 6.81
N LEU A 158 0.92 -24.53 5.80
CA LEU A 158 1.73 -23.90 4.75
C LEU A 158 2.71 -22.85 5.28
N LEU A 159 2.42 -22.28 6.45
CA LEU A 159 3.26 -21.26 7.11
C LEU A 159 4.29 -21.86 8.07
N LYS A 160 4.27 -23.16 8.29
CA LYS A 160 5.21 -23.84 9.22
C LYS A 160 6.66 -23.62 8.78
N GLY A 161 7.47 -23.06 9.68
CA GLY A 161 8.87 -22.73 9.43
C GLY A 161 9.08 -21.59 8.42
N PHE A 162 8.01 -20.95 7.94
CA PHE A 162 8.12 -19.85 6.97
C PHE A 162 8.81 -18.63 7.60
N ARG A 163 8.52 -18.35 8.88
CA ARG A 163 9.14 -17.25 9.63
C ARG A 163 10.68 -17.26 9.58
N SER A 164 11.30 -18.43 9.65
CA SER A 164 12.77 -18.56 9.62
C SER A 164 13.41 -18.19 8.28
N ARG A 165 12.61 -18.07 7.22
CA ARG A 165 13.01 -17.67 5.87
C ARG A 165 12.73 -16.20 5.56
N LEU A 166 12.24 -15.46 6.55
CA LEU A 166 11.94 -14.03 6.45
C LEU A 166 13.09 -13.21 7.09
N PHE A 167 12.78 -12.38 8.05
CA PHE A 167 13.71 -11.45 8.65
C PHE A 167 13.48 -11.29 10.15
N THR A 168 14.51 -10.88 10.87
CA THR A 168 14.43 -10.50 12.28
C THR A 168 14.67 -9.00 12.45
N GLU A 169 15.68 -8.48 11.75
CA GLU A 169 16.07 -7.07 11.78
C GLU A 169 15.38 -6.26 10.71
N THR A 170 15.19 -4.99 10.98
CA THR A 170 14.64 -4.01 10.05
C THR A 170 15.46 -2.72 10.08
N TYR A 171 15.44 -2.00 8.98
CA TYR A 171 16.22 -0.79 8.74
C TYR A 171 15.32 0.39 8.45
N THR A 172 15.71 1.58 8.89
CA THR A 172 14.99 2.83 8.57
C THR A 172 15.39 3.37 7.19
N SER A 173 14.56 4.20 6.59
CA SER A 173 14.78 4.68 5.22
C SER A 173 15.97 5.65 5.05
N ASP A 174 16.54 6.15 6.14
CA ASP A 174 17.78 6.95 6.17
C ASP A 174 19.06 6.08 6.19
N GLU A 175 18.92 4.76 6.28
CA GLU A 175 20.04 3.82 6.24
C GLU A 175 20.32 3.32 4.81
N PRO A 176 21.60 2.94 4.50
CA PRO A 176 21.93 2.38 3.20
C PRO A 176 21.53 0.89 3.10
N ALA A 177 20.89 0.53 1.99
CA ALA A 177 20.79 -0.86 1.57
C ALA A 177 22.14 -1.40 1.11
N GLY A 178 22.89 -0.58 0.38
CA GLY A 178 24.22 -0.87 -0.15
C GLY A 178 24.63 0.14 -1.20
N ASN A 179 25.66 -0.17 -1.96
CA ASN A 179 26.05 0.60 -3.13
C ASN A 179 25.49 -0.03 -4.41
N LEU A 180 25.30 0.80 -5.43
CA LEU A 180 24.84 0.36 -6.75
C LEU A 180 25.81 -0.69 -7.31
N SER A 181 25.29 -1.83 -7.76
CA SER A 181 26.09 -2.88 -8.36
C SER A 181 26.70 -2.45 -9.70
N SER A 182 27.77 -3.14 -10.14
CA SER A 182 28.42 -2.83 -11.41
C SER A 182 27.46 -2.95 -12.59
N GLU A 183 26.61 -3.97 -12.60
CA GLU A 183 25.59 -4.17 -13.63
C GLU A 183 24.63 -2.97 -13.71
N TRP A 184 24.05 -2.58 -12.58
CA TRP A 184 23.10 -1.49 -12.57
C TRP A 184 23.76 -0.13 -12.77
N ALA A 185 25.01 0.05 -12.31
CA ALA A 185 25.79 1.25 -12.60
C ALA A 185 25.99 1.43 -14.12
N GLU A 186 26.34 0.37 -14.83
CA GLU A 186 26.48 0.37 -16.28
C GLU A 186 25.14 0.66 -16.99
N ARG A 187 24.07 -0.07 -16.62
CA ARG A 187 22.73 0.09 -17.20
C ARG A 187 22.14 1.48 -17.02
N LEU A 188 22.39 2.12 -15.90
CA LEU A 188 21.87 3.44 -15.56
C LEU A 188 22.83 4.58 -15.98
N GLY A 189 24.06 4.26 -16.39
CA GLY A 189 25.09 5.25 -16.69
C GLY A 189 25.56 6.01 -15.43
N LEU A 190 25.58 5.35 -14.27
CA LEU A 190 25.95 5.92 -12.98
C LEU A 190 27.25 5.28 -12.44
N SER A 191 27.77 5.79 -11.33
CA SER A 191 28.92 5.23 -10.62
C SER A 191 28.50 4.14 -9.64
N THR A 192 29.34 3.12 -9.43
CA THR A 192 29.19 2.15 -8.34
C THR A 192 29.33 2.76 -6.95
N GLY A 193 29.81 4.02 -6.84
CA GLY A 193 29.83 4.77 -5.60
C GLY A 193 28.49 5.39 -5.20
N VAL A 194 27.44 5.23 -6.03
CA VAL A 194 26.09 5.70 -5.69
C VAL A 194 25.50 4.81 -4.61
N VAL A 195 25.08 5.43 -3.50
CA VAL A 195 24.44 4.72 -2.38
C VAL A 195 22.96 4.47 -2.72
N VAL A 196 22.48 3.26 -2.48
CA VAL A 196 21.06 2.89 -2.57
C VAL A 196 20.51 2.87 -1.15
N GLY A 197 19.48 3.66 -0.88
CA GLY A 197 18.79 3.69 0.42
C GLY A 197 17.89 2.48 0.64
N ILE A 198 17.53 2.22 1.90
CA ILE A 198 16.46 1.29 2.25
C ILE A 198 15.15 1.80 1.67
N GLY A 199 14.38 0.91 1.04
CA GLY A 199 13.09 1.25 0.46
C GLY A 199 11.98 1.43 1.50
N ALA A 200 10.92 2.14 1.10
CA ALA A 200 9.75 2.37 1.93
C ALA A 200 8.48 2.47 1.06
N PHE A 201 7.34 2.65 1.69
CA PHE A 201 6.09 2.89 0.96
C PHE A 201 6.00 4.34 0.47
N ASP A 202 5.43 4.52 -0.71
CA ASP A 202 5.29 5.78 -1.43
C ASP A 202 4.60 6.87 -0.59
N ALA A 203 3.49 6.56 0.07
CA ALA A 203 2.78 7.53 0.89
C ALA A 203 3.60 8.00 2.11
N HIS A 204 4.42 7.12 2.72
CA HIS A 204 5.30 7.46 3.84
C HIS A 204 6.43 8.38 3.36
N MET A 205 7.01 8.09 2.20
CA MET A 205 8.04 8.95 1.60
C MET A 205 7.44 10.23 1.01
N GLY A 206 6.20 10.19 0.54
CA GLY A 206 5.42 11.37 0.18
C GLY A 206 5.26 12.34 1.35
N ALA A 207 5.03 11.82 2.56
CA ALA A 207 4.99 12.65 3.77
C ALA A 207 6.35 13.28 4.08
N VAL A 208 7.45 12.53 3.93
CA VAL A 208 8.82 13.07 4.07
C VAL A 208 9.09 14.15 3.03
N GLY A 209 8.73 13.90 1.76
CA GLY A 209 8.85 14.87 0.67
C GLY A 209 8.01 16.13 0.90
N GLY A 210 6.87 16.00 1.57
CA GLY A 210 6.01 17.09 2.03
C GLY A 210 6.52 17.79 3.28
N GLN A 211 7.71 17.44 3.79
CA GLN A 211 8.32 18.02 4.98
C GLN A 211 7.44 17.88 6.24
N ILE A 212 6.90 16.66 6.47
CA ILE A 212 6.04 16.39 7.61
C ILE A 212 6.74 16.74 8.95
N GLU A 213 6.03 17.43 9.80
CA GLU A 213 6.45 17.77 11.16
C GLU A 213 5.60 17.02 12.21
N PRO A 214 6.06 16.92 13.48
CA PRO A 214 5.25 16.31 14.54
C PRO A 214 3.86 16.92 14.64
N TYR A 215 2.85 16.04 14.76
CA TYR A 215 1.42 16.39 14.86
C TYR A 215 0.80 17.04 13.62
N HIS A 216 1.54 17.12 12.50
CA HIS A 216 0.96 17.50 11.22
C HIS A 216 0.51 16.26 10.46
N LEU A 217 -0.65 16.38 9.81
CA LEU A 217 -1.21 15.33 8.97
C LEU A 217 -0.78 15.53 7.52
N SER A 218 -0.07 14.56 6.97
CA SER A 218 0.16 14.46 5.53
C SER A 218 -0.89 13.54 4.93
N LYS A 219 -1.74 14.10 4.07
CA LYS A 219 -2.77 13.33 3.36
C LYS A 219 -2.35 13.14 1.92
N VAL A 220 -1.89 11.94 1.59
CA VAL A 220 -1.56 11.54 0.22
C VAL A 220 -2.85 11.10 -0.47
N MET A 221 -3.28 11.87 -1.46
CA MET A 221 -4.55 11.68 -2.16
C MET A 221 -4.32 11.22 -3.60
N GLY A 222 -4.86 10.06 -3.94
CA GLY A 222 -4.86 9.48 -5.28
C GLY A 222 -6.17 8.74 -5.53
N THR A 223 -6.10 7.53 -6.03
CA THR A 223 -7.23 6.57 -6.14
C THR A 223 -7.88 6.33 -4.78
N SER A 224 -7.06 6.14 -3.76
CA SER A 224 -7.40 6.09 -2.33
C SER A 224 -6.68 7.20 -1.58
N THR A 225 -6.80 7.26 -0.24
CA THR A 225 -5.92 8.09 0.58
C THR A 225 -5.03 7.26 1.48
N CYS A 226 -3.84 7.79 1.76
CA CYS A 226 -3.02 7.36 2.86
C CYS A 226 -2.69 8.58 3.71
N ASP A 227 -3.10 8.53 4.97
CA ASP A 227 -3.03 9.62 5.92
C ASP A 227 -1.90 9.31 6.90
N ILE A 228 -0.83 10.10 6.87
CA ILE A 228 0.38 9.89 7.68
C ILE A 228 0.50 11.01 8.70
N LEU A 229 0.74 10.61 9.96
CA LEU A 229 1.07 11.50 11.05
C LEU A 229 2.32 10.98 11.75
N VAL A 230 3.17 11.87 12.25
CA VAL A 230 4.33 11.50 13.06
C VAL A 230 4.25 12.15 14.44
N ALA A 231 4.71 11.42 15.45
CA ALA A 231 4.78 11.90 16.82
C ALA A 231 6.10 11.43 17.50
N PRO A 232 6.70 12.20 18.41
CA PRO A 232 7.91 11.79 19.11
C PRO A 232 7.73 10.44 19.82
N THR A 233 8.68 9.51 19.68
CA THR A 233 8.59 8.17 20.27
C THR A 233 8.37 8.22 21.78
N ALA A 234 9.01 9.14 22.49
CA ALA A 234 8.87 9.28 23.93
C ALA A 234 7.43 9.60 24.38
N GLU A 235 6.68 10.32 23.55
CA GLU A 235 5.29 10.71 23.84
C GLU A 235 4.27 9.62 23.48
N MET A 236 4.66 8.69 22.62
CA MET A 236 3.84 7.57 22.17
C MET A 236 4.03 6.30 23.01
N ASN A 237 4.97 6.33 23.97
CA ASN A 237 5.25 5.17 24.83
C ASN A 237 3.98 4.71 25.59
N GLY A 238 3.60 3.44 25.38
CA GLY A 238 2.40 2.85 25.98
C GLY A 238 1.06 3.31 25.37
N LYS A 239 1.05 4.21 24.39
CA LYS A 239 -0.17 4.64 23.71
C LYS A 239 -0.41 3.79 22.47
N LEU A 240 -1.60 3.21 22.38
CA LEU A 240 -2.08 2.44 21.23
C LEU A 240 -3.30 3.13 20.64
N ILE A 241 -3.29 3.30 19.32
CA ILE A 241 -4.41 3.86 18.57
C ILE A 241 -5.12 2.74 17.83
N ARG A 242 -6.36 2.46 18.24
CA ARG A 242 -7.17 1.42 17.61
C ARG A 242 -7.72 1.88 16.27
N GLY A 243 -7.95 0.92 15.39
CA GLY A 243 -8.65 1.13 14.13
C GLY A 243 -7.81 1.76 13.02
N ILE A 244 -6.56 2.15 13.26
CA ILE A 244 -5.65 2.67 12.22
C ILE A 244 -4.92 1.54 11.48
N CYS A 245 -4.25 1.87 10.37
CA CYS A 245 -3.55 0.87 9.56
C CYS A 245 -2.17 0.51 10.08
N GLY A 246 -1.60 1.30 10.99
CA GLY A 246 -0.30 0.99 11.59
C GLY A 246 0.24 2.11 12.47
N GLN A 247 1.09 1.71 13.43
CA GLN A 247 1.77 2.56 14.40
C GLN A 247 3.18 2.00 14.60
N VAL A 248 4.17 2.60 13.95
CA VAL A 248 5.52 2.01 13.85
C VAL A 248 6.60 3.05 14.11
N ASN A 249 7.48 2.74 15.09
CA ASN A 249 8.61 3.59 15.42
C ASN A 249 9.65 3.62 14.29
N GLY A 250 9.99 4.82 13.81
CA GLY A 250 10.99 5.03 12.76
C GLY A 250 10.53 4.66 11.33
N SER A 251 9.23 4.44 11.10
CA SER A 251 8.73 4.04 9.77
C SER A 251 8.70 5.19 8.75
N VAL A 252 8.60 6.43 9.19
CA VAL A 252 8.56 7.64 8.36
C VAL A 252 9.81 8.48 8.61
N ILE A 253 10.00 8.90 9.85
CA ILE A 253 11.15 9.69 10.32
C ILE A 253 11.79 8.98 11.50
N PRO A 254 13.12 8.75 11.51
CA PRO A 254 13.82 8.19 12.67
C PRO A 254 13.53 8.97 13.96
N GLY A 255 13.33 8.25 15.06
CA GLY A 255 13.02 8.84 16.37
C GLY A 255 11.58 9.29 16.55
N MET A 256 10.71 9.05 15.55
CA MET A 256 9.28 9.32 15.63
C MET A 256 8.46 8.06 15.30
N VAL A 257 7.33 7.93 15.95
CA VAL A 257 6.33 6.91 15.58
C VAL A 257 5.54 7.42 14.38
N GLY A 258 5.57 6.67 13.29
CA GLY A 258 4.72 6.88 12.14
C GLY A 258 3.35 6.20 12.36
N LEU A 259 2.29 6.98 12.16
CA LEU A 259 0.89 6.54 12.25
C LEU A 259 0.29 6.57 10.85
N GLU A 260 -0.35 5.47 10.45
CA GLU A 260 -0.98 5.33 9.14
C GLU A 260 -2.48 5.11 9.29
N ALA A 261 -3.25 5.91 8.57
CA ALA A 261 -4.69 5.77 8.36
C ALA A 261 -5.01 5.95 6.87
N GLY A 262 -6.28 5.94 6.48
CA GLY A 262 -6.65 6.23 5.09
C GLY A 262 -8.05 5.81 4.72
N GLN A 263 -8.40 6.10 3.46
CA GLN A 263 -9.68 5.73 2.85
C GLN A 263 -9.44 4.78 1.68
N SER A 264 -10.26 3.74 1.56
CA SER A 264 -10.14 2.72 0.48
C SER A 264 -10.44 3.28 -0.90
N ALA A 265 -11.28 4.33 -0.99
CA ALA A 265 -11.59 5.05 -2.21
C ALA A 265 -11.60 6.56 -1.93
N PHE A 266 -11.01 7.36 -2.82
CA PHE A 266 -11.08 8.82 -2.81
C PHE A 266 -11.24 9.32 -4.25
N GLY A 267 -10.20 9.31 -5.07
CA GLY A 267 -10.30 9.67 -6.49
C GLY A 267 -11.27 8.78 -7.25
N ASP A 268 -11.33 7.49 -6.89
CA ASP A 268 -12.31 6.56 -7.47
C ASP A 268 -13.76 6.93 -7.12
N THR A 269 -14.01 7.51 -5.94
CA THR A 269 -15.34 8.03 -5.56
C THR A 269 -15.76 9.16 -6.49
N TYR A 270 -14.88 10.11 -6.76
CA TYR A 270 -15.15 11.18 -7.73
C TYR A 270 -15.34 10.63 -9.15
N ALA A 271 -14.50 9.68 -9.56
CA ALA A 271 -14.62 9.05 -10.87
C ALA A 271 -15.94 8.28 -11.03
N TRP A 272 -16.34 7.54 -10.01
CA TRP A 272 -17.62 6.83 -9.97
C TRP A 272 -18.79 7.81 -10.10
N PHE A 273 -18.81 8.87 -9.28
CA PHE A 273 -19.88 9.86 -9.28
C PHE A 273 -19.95 10.61 -10.61
N LYS A 274 -18.82 11.03 -11.14
CA LYS A 274 -18.73 11.61 -12.49
C LYS A 274 -19.34 10.69 -13.55
N ASN A 275 -19.01 9.40 -13.53
CA ASN A 275 -19.50 8.43 -14.50
C ASN A 275 -21.01 8.20 -14.36
N LEU A 276 -21.52 8.21 -13.12
CA LEU A 276 -22.97 8.12 -12.85
C LEU A 276 -23.70 9.30 -13.47
N LEU A 277 -23.25 10.52 -13.25
CA LEU A 277 -23.85 11.72 -13.82
C LEU A 277 -23.64 11.85 -15.33
N ALA A 278 -22.54 11.38 -15.85
CA ALA A 278 -22.23 11.38 -17.28
C ALA A 278 -22.98 10.28 -18.06
N TRP A 279 -23.68 9.33 -17.38
CA TRP A 279 -24.36 8.22 -18.04
C TRP A 279 -25.25 8.64 -19.22
N PRO A 280 -26.08 9.72 -19.16
CA PRO A 280 -26.91 10.12 -20.28
C PRO A 280 -26.12 10.51 -21.53
N LEU A 281 -24.88 10.99 -21.37
CA LEU A 281 -24.00 11.37 -22.48
C LEU A 281 -23.60 10.18 -23.36
N ASN A 282 -23.68 8.96 -22.84
CA ASN A 282 -23.46 7.74 -23.62
C ASN A 282 -24.50 7.59 -24.75
N GLY A 283 -25.68 8.17 -24.59
CA GLY A 283 -26.73 8.20 -25.61
C GLY A 283 -26.40 9.09 -26.82
N LEU A 284 -25.44 10.00 -26.71
CA LEU A 284 -25.06 10.89 -27.81
C LEU A 284 -24.57 10.12 -29.04
N ALA A 285 -23.85 9.01 -28.84
CA ALA A 285 -23.38 8.16 -29.93
C ALA A 285 -24.51 7.50 -30.75
N ALA A 286 -25.69 7.32 -30.16
CA ALA A 286 -26.87 6.77 -30.84
C ALA A 286 -27.75 7.88 -31.45
N SER A 287 -27.42 9.16 -31.27
CA SER A 287 -28.19 10.27 -31.81
C SER A 287 -28.07 10.34 -33.33
N LYS A 288 -29.20 10.59 -34.01
CA LYS A 288 -29.21 10.87 -35.44
C LYS A 288 -29.01 12.37 -35.76
N LEU A 289 -28.86 13.22 -34.76
CA LEU A 289 -28.77 14.66 -34.92
C LEU A 289 -27.34 15.16 -35.09
N ILE A 290 -26.37 14.34 -34.67
CA ILE A 290 -24.93 14.68 -34.71
C ILE A 290 -24.14 13.49 -35.22
N ASP A 291 -23.00 13.77 -35.85
CA ASP A 291 -22.07 12.72 -36.27
C ASP A 291 -21.30 12.12 -35.06
N ALA A 292 -20.72 10.93 -35.23
CA ALA A 292 -20.05 10.20 -34.16
C ALA A 292 -18.85 10.95 -33.57
N LYS A 293 -18.12 11.73 -34.39
CA LYS A 293 -16.96 12.51 -33.94
C LYS A 293 -17.41 13.66 -33.03
N THR A 294 -18.47 14.36 -33.43
CA THR A 294 -19.07 15.42 -32.61
C THR A 294 -19.66 14.88 -31.33
N ALA A 295 -20.30 13.70 -31.37
CA ALA A 295 -20.84 13.03 -30.19
C ALA A 295 -19.76 12.71 -29.16
N GLU A 296 -18.62 12.15 -29.60
CA GLU A 296 -17.50 11.83 -28.70
C GLU A 296 -16.84 13.09 -28.12
N ALA A 297 -16.62 14.12 -28.94
CA ALA A 297 -16.07 15.38 -28.50
C ALA A 297 -16.95 16.09 -27.45
N LEU A 298 -18.28 16.09 -27.63
CA LEU A 298 -19.22 16.62 -26.67
C LEU A 298 -19.25 15.82 -25.37
N LYS A 299 -19.23 14.48 -25.48
CA LYS A 299 -19.17 13.62 -24.30
C LYS A 299 -17.92 13.89 -23.48
N GLU A 300 -16.75 13.97 -24.13
CA GLU A 300 -15.49 14.27 -23.45
C GLU A 300 -15.52 15.64 -22.78
N GLU A 301 -15.91 16.70 -23.52
CA GLU A 301 -15.99 18.07 -23.01
C GLU A 301 -16.95 18.20 -21.83
N LEU A 302 -18.19 17.66 -21.94
CA LEU A 302 -19.19 17.75 -20.88
C LEU A 302 -18.81 16.93 -19.66
N SER A 303 -18.29 15.71 -19.86
CA SER A 303 -17.82 14.87 -18.75
C SER A 303 -16.68 15.52 -17.97
N ALA A 304 -15.78 16.24 -18.65
CA ALA A 304 -14.68 16.95 -18.00
C ALA A 304 -15.15 18.11 -17.12
N LYS A 305 -16.31 18.68 -17.41
CA LYS A 305 -16.88 19.83 -16.66
C LYS A 305 -17.67 19.44 -15.41
N ILE A 306 -18.13 18.19 -15.28
CA ILE A 306 -19.02 17.75 -14.20
C ILE A 306 -18.42 18.06 -12.81
N ILE A 307 -17.27 17.47 -12.48
CA ILE A 307 -16.68 17.65 -11.13
C ILE A 307 -16.26 19.10 -10.85
N PRO A 308 -15.57 19.82 -11.78
CA PRO A 308 -15.25 21.23 -11.57
C PRO A 308 -16.49 22.11 -11.30
N GLU A 309 -17.59 21.90 -12.03
CA GLU A 309 -18.79 22.70 -11.87
C GLU A 309 -19.52 22.37 -10.54
N LEU A 310 -19.66 21.09 -10.20
CA LEU A 310 -20.23 20.69 -8.91
C LEU A 310 -19.39 21.22 -7.74
N SER A 311 -18.06 21.16 -7.82
CA SER A 311 -17.18 21.70 -6.80
C SER A 311 -17.34 23.21 -6.64
N ARG A 312 -17.50 23.92 -7.76
CA ARG A 312 -17.77 25.38 -7.75
C ARG A 312 -19.11 25.72 -7.09
N GLN A 313 -20.15 24.95 -7.36
CA GLN A 313 -21.48 25.17 -6.77
C GLN A 313 -21.47 24.79 -5.28
N ALA A 314 -20.93 23.64 -4.92
CA ALA A 314 -20.82 23.19 -3.53
C ALA A 314 -20.07 24.20 -2.65
N ALA A 315 -19.05 24.89 -3.17
CA ALA A 315 -18.31 25.92 -2.45
C ALA A 315 -19.17 27.15 -2.07
N LEU A 316 -20.34 27.31 -2.68
CA LEU A 316 -21.26 28.40 -2.39
C LEU A 316 -22.33 28.01 -1.37
N LEU A 317 -22.48 26.74 -1.04
CA LEU A 317 -23.48 26.24 -0.12
C LEU A 317 -22.95 26.32 1.34
N PRO A 318 -23.76 26.71 2.29
CA PRO A 318 -23.42 26.57 3.69
C PRO A 318 -23.42 25.11 4.10
N ILE A 319 -22.60 24.76 5.09
CA ILE A 319 -22.66 23.43 5.75
C ILE A 319 -23.73 23.55 6.83
N GLU A 320 -24.83 22.83 6.68
CA GLU A 320 -25.98 22.83 7.60
C GLU A 320 -26.11 21.45 8.26
N GLU A 321 -26.74 21.39 9.45
CA GLU A 321 -26.90 20.15 10.23
C GLU A 321 -27.80 19.13 9.54
N ASP A 322 -28.72 19.55 8.69
CA ASP A 322 -29.69 18.73 7.94
C ASP A 322 -29.31 18.48 6.50
N SER A 323 -28.07 18.78 6.11
CA SER A 323 -27.54 18.45 4.78
C SER A 323 -27.51 16.95 4.55
N GLU A 324 -27.55 16.56 3.29
CA GLU A 324 -27.34 15.17 2.89
C GLU A 324 -25.97 14.67 3.37
N LEU A 325 -25.96 13.44 3.86
CA LEU A 325 -24.75 12.78 4.34
C LEU A 325 -24.37 11.60 3.44
N ALA A 326 -23.12 11.55 3.04
CA ALA A 326 -22.58 10.44 2.28
C ALA A 326 -21.55 9.65 3.12
N ILE A 327 -21.69 8.33 3.13
CA ILE A 327 -20.68 7.40 3.60
C ILE A 327 -19.95 6.88 2.36
N ASP A 328 -18.67 7.16 2.24
CA ASP A 328 -17.84 6.96 1.04
C ASP A 328 -17.26 5.54 0.88
N TRP A 329 -17.79 4.54 1.58
CA TRP A 329 -17.28 3.16 1.56
C TRP A 329 -17.63 2.40 0.28
N LEU A 330 -17.42 3.02 -0.89
CA LEU A 330 -17.62 2.39 -2.20
C LEU A 330 -16.70 1.20 -2.44
N ASN A 331 -15.57 1.14 -1.73
CA ASN A 331 -14.61 0.03 -1.77
C ASN A 331 -14.27 -0.45 -0.34
N GLY A 332 -15.28 -0.60 0.50
CA GLY A 332 -15.10 -0.93 1.91
C GLY A 332 -14.51 0.21 2.75
N ARG A 333 -14.35 -0.06 4.04
CA ARG A 333 -13.77 0.88 5.01
C ARG A 333 -12.34 0.46 5.35
N ARG A 334 -11.37 1.34 5.16
CA ARG A 334 -9.98 1.12 5.58
C ARG A 334 -9.76 1.56 7.02
N THR A 335 -10.16 2.76 7.36
CA THR A 335 -10.04 3.33 8.70
C THR A 335 -11.39 3.91 9.13
N PRO A 336 -11.82 3.71 10.38
CA PRO A 336 -11.27 2.79 11.39
C PRO A 336 -11.64 1.31 11.17
N ASP A 337 -10.87 0.41 11.78
CA ASP A 337 -11.20 -1.02 11.90
C ASP A 337 -11.48 -1.70 10.54
N ALA A 338 -10.48 -1.75 9.67
CA ALA A 338 -10.51 -2.26 8.30
C ALA A 338 -11.59 -3.33 8.03
N ASP A 339 -12.66 -2.95 7.32
CA ASP A 339 -13.76 -3.83 6.96
C ASP A 339 -14.15 -3.62 5.48
N GLN A 340 -13.72 -4.54 4.64
CA GLN A 340 -13.94 -4.47 3.20
C GLN A 340 -15.34 -4.97 2.77
N THR A 341 -16.16 -5.44 3.71
CA THR A 341 -17.53 -5.89 3.45
C THR A 341 -18.56 -4.75 3.51
N LEU A 342 -18.18 -3.63 4.10
CA LEU A 342 -19.04 -2.45 4.20
C LEU A 342 -19.21 -1.76 2.85
N THR A 343 -20.36 -1.12 2.67
CA THR A 343 -20.74 -0.42 1.44
C THR A 343 -21.13 1.03 1.70
N ALA A 344 -21.05 1.83 0.65
CA ALA A 344 -21.43 3.25 0.69
C ALA A 344 -22.93 3.46 0.87
N ALA A 345 -23.29 4.61 1.40
CA ALA A 345 -24.67 5.06 1.51
C ALA A 345 -24.76 6.58 1.37
N ILE A 346 -25.90 7.06 0.85
CA ILE A 346 -26.27 8.47 0.88
C ILE A 346 -27.61 8.55 1.62
N THR A 347 -27.71 9.45 2.61
CA THR A 347 -28.91 9.65 3.42
C THR A 347 -29.35 11.11 3.38
N GLY A 348 -30.61 11.38 3.79
CA GLY A 348 -31.16 12.74 3.80
C GLY A 348 -31.75 13.19 2.47
N LEU A 349 -31.72 12.37 1.43
CA LEU A 349 -32.25 12.73 0.11
C LEU A 349 -33.76 13.00 0.16
N GLY A 350 -34.16 14.13 -0.42
CA GLY A 350 -35.54 14.53 -0.63
C GLY A 350 -35.80 14.90 -2.10
N LEU A 351 -37.04 15.24 -2.43
CA LEU A 351 -37.39 15.68 -3.79
C LEU A 351 -36.73 17.03 -4.18
N GLY A 352 -36.24 17.77 -3.22
CA GLY A 352 -35.52 19.03 -3.44
C GLY A 352 -34.00 18.86 -3.52
N SER A 353 -33.50 17.67 -3.29
CA SER A 353 -32.06 17.39 -3.44
C SER A 353 -31.70 17.33 -4.93
N ASP A 354 -30.78 18.19 -5.38
CA ASP A 354 -30.28 18.23 -6.75
C ASP A 354 -28.76 18.10 -6.78
N ALA A 355 -28.15 18.24 -7.98
CA ALA A 355 -26.71 18.06 -8.15
C ALA A 355 -25.89 19.29 -7.72
#